data_f84db9ac8548a3b033338a56b3df270c
#
_entry.id   f84db9ac8548a3b033338a56b3df270c
#
_cell.length_a   1.000
_cell.length_b   1.000
_cell.length_c   1.000
_cell.angle_alpha   90.00
_cell.angle_beta   90.00
_cell.angle_gamma   90.00
#
_symmetry.space_group_name_H-M   'P 1'
#
loop_
_entity.id
_entity.type
_entity.pdbx_description
1 polymer ?
#
loop_
_entity_poly.entity_id
_entity_poly.type
_entity_poly.pdbx_seq_one_letter_code
_entity_poly.pdbx_strand_id
1 'polypeptide(L)'
;MKEENKKAKACRKDWKNEPMPEKHETFVLQRSFNEKQMDLLRAGHIPEVMEDKWFFYVEGETLFAHRSWTGYCIYRIDFKEDDHHIVRVNRDPEQYGCTDIKEDIVNLNKLLDYWTRDPYDHYEEWLDEIQDGLKKAGKE
;
A
#
# COMPACT_ATOMS: atom_id res chain seq x y z
N MET A 1 5.51 13.31 26.05
CA MET A 1 5.92 12.64 25.95
C MET A 1 6.13 11.79 24.93
N LYS A 2 6.11 10.68 25.05
CA LYS A 2 6.33 9.85 24.09
C LYS A 2 5.37 9.84 23.05
N GLU A 3 4.18 10.06 23.29
CA GLU A 3 3.17 10.06 22.31
C GLU A 3 3.35 11.12 21.31
N GLU A 4 3.89 12.22 21.72
CA GLU A 4 4.07 13.28 20.81
C GLU A 4 5.04 12.95 19.76
N ASN A 5 5.98 12.08 20.07
CA ASN A 5 6.98 11.72 19.12
C ASN A 5 6.54 10.65 18.17
N LYS A 6 5.43 9.97 18.48
CA LYS A 6 4.94 8.97 17.61
C LYS A 6 4.24 9.61 16.46
N LYS A 7 4.48 9.10 15.26
CA LYS A 7 3.75 9.56 14.13
C LYS A 7 2.30 9.21 14.31
N ALA A 8 1.42 10.15 14.09
CA ALA A 8 0.01 9.88 14.17
C ALA A 8 -0.39 8.93 13.06
N LYS A 9 -1.32 8.04 13.35
CA LYS A 9 -1.80 7.11 12.34
C LYS A 9 -2.63 7.86 11.32
N ALA A 10 -2.48 7.52 10.06
CA ALA A 10 -3.29 8.09 9.00
C ALA A 10 -4.74 7.65 9.19
N CYS A 11 -5.66 8.52 8.91
CA CYS A 11 -7.06 8.20 9.01
C CYS A 11 -7.82 8.83 7.85
N ARG A 12 -9.08 8.43 7.74
CA ARG A 12 -9.91 8.80 6.58
C ARG A 12 -9.91 10.29 6.28
N LYS A 13 -9.92 11.13 7.29
CA LYS A 13 -10.02 12.56 7.08
C LYS A 13 -8.72 13.24 6.69
N ASP A 14 -7.62 12.51 6.65
CA ASP A 14 -6.31 13.11 6.41
C ASP A 14 -6.04 13.43 4.94
N TRP A 15 -6.85 12.91 4.04
CA TRP A 15 -6.65 13.13 2.61
C TRP A 15 -7.97 12.89 1.89
N LYS A 16 -8.08 13.40 0.67
CA LYS A 16 -9.30 13.17 -0.09
C LYS A 16 -9.48 11.68 -0.36
N ASN A 17 -10.69 11.22 -0.32
CA ASN A 17 -10.97 9.81 -0.56
C ASN A 17 -12.39 9.63 -1.01
N GLU A 18 -12.58 8.70 -1.94
CA GLU A 18 -13.89 8.31 -2.44
C GLU A 18 -14.13 6.86 -2.03
N PRO A 19 -15.37 6.45 -1.88
CA PRO A 19 -15.64 5.07 -1.48
C PRO A 19 -15.36 4.11 -2.62
N MET A 20 -15.17 2.84 -2.25
CA MET A 20 -15.05 1.79 -3.25
C MET A 20 -16.34 1.75 -4.07
N PRO A 21 -16.27 1.81 -5.40
CA PRO A 21 -17.49 1.82 -6.21
C PRO A 21 -18.19 0.48 -6.19
N GLU A 22 -19.45 0.48 -6.57
CA GLU A 22 -20.21 -0.74 -6.67
C GLU A 22 -19.54 -1.70 -7.65
N LYS A 23 -18.99 -1.18 -8.71
CA LYS A 23 -18.27 -2.01 -9.67
C LYS A 23 -16.91 -2.34 -9.11
N HIS A 24 -16.78 -3.51 -8.54
CA HIS A 24 -15.52 -3.99 -8.01
C HIS A 24 -15.51 -5.52 -8.09
N GLU A 25 -14.32 -6.09 -7.96
CA GLU A 25 -14.16 -7.52 -7.91
C GLU A 25 -13.52 -7.89 -6.59
N THR A 26 -13.67 -9.15 -6.21
CA THR A 26 -13.14 -9.63 -4.95
C THR A 26 -12.21 -10.80 -5.21
N PHE A 27 -11.08 -10.81 -4.52
CA PHE A 27 -10.20 -11.97 -4.59
C PHE A 27 -9.59 -12.21 -3.21
N VAL A 28 -8.99 -13.39 -3.04
CA VAL A 28 -8.34 -13.75 -1.79
C VAL A 28 -6.85 -13.52 -1.93
N LEU A 29 -6.29 -12.80 -0.99
CA LEU A 29 -4.85 -12.57 -0.93
C LEU A 29 -4.28 -13.46 0.17
N GLN A 30 -3.50 -14.46 -0.21
CA GLN A 30 -2.90 -15.33 0.77
C GLN A 30 -1.52 -14.81 1.10
N ARG A 31 -1.39 -14.25 2.28
CA ARG A 31 -0.15 -13.59 2.66
C ARG A 31 -0.11 -13.41 4.16
N SER A 32 1.03 -13.66 4.79
CA SER A 32 1.19 -13.44 6.21
C SER A 32 1.94 -12.14 6.45
N PHE A 33 1.59 -11.49 7.54
CA PHE A 33 2.28 -10.28 7.98
C PHE A 33 2.70 -10.50 9.42
N ASN A 34 3.94 -10.15 9.74
CA ASN A 34 4.35 -10.21 11.14
C ASN A 34 3.85 -8.94 11.84
N GLU A 35 4.08 -8.88 13.14
CA GLU A 35 3.56 -7.78 13.94
C GLU A 35 4.11 -6.44 13.49
N LYS A 36 5.40 -6.40 13.17
CA LYS A 36 6.03 -5.18 12.73
C LYS A 36 5.44 -4.69 11.41
N GLN A 37 5.20 -5.61 10.50
CA GLN A 37 4.59 -5.25 9.21
C GLN A 37 3.18 -4.75 9.40
N MET A 38 2.40 -5.40 10.26
CA MET A 38 1.05 -4.92 10.51
C MET A 38 1.05 -3.53 11.16
N ASP A 39 2.02 -3.26 12.02
CA ASP A 39 2.13 -1.93 12.62
C ASP A 39 2.39 -0.87 11.56
N LEU A 40 3.23 -1.18 10.58
CA LEU A 40 3.50 -0.25 9.50
C LEU A 40 2.24 0.00 8.66
N LEU A 41 1.48 -1.04 8.38
CA LEU A 41 0.24 -0.88 7.61
C LEU A 41 -0.78 -0.07 8.42
N ARG A 42 -0.88 -0.32 9.71
CA ARG A 42 -1.84 0.41 10.54
C ARG A 42 -1.47 1.87 10.69
N ALA A 43 -0.18 2.19 10.58
CA ALA A 43 0.23 3.58 10.63
C ALA A 43 -0.27 4.34 9.41
N GLY A 44 -0.38 3.65 8.28
CA GLY A 44 -0.86 4.26 7.07
C GLY A 44 0.15 5.19 6.43
N HIS A 45 -0.26 5.89 5.40
CA HIS A 45 0.62 6.82 4.69
C HIS A 45 -0.17 7.98 4.14
N ILE A 46 0.25 9.18 4.50
CA ILE A 46 -0.34 10.40 3.95
C ILE A 46 0.65 10.94 2.93
N PRO A 47 0.23 11.23 1.70
CA PRO A 47 1.17 11.71 0.69
C PRO A 47 1.87 12.99 1.13
N GLU A 48 3.16 13.06 0.91
CA GLU A 48 3.95 14.22 1.31
C GLU A 48 4.44 15.01 0.12
N VAL A 49 4.57 14.37 -1.04
CA VAL A 49 5.00 15.03 -2.26
C VAL A 49 4.16 14.53 -3.42
N MET A 50 4.24 15.20 -4.54
CA MET A 50 3.45 14.83 -5.71
C MET A 50 3.72 13.43 -6.20
N GLU A 51 4.93 12.95 -6.00
CA GLU A 51 5.30 11.61 -6.45
C GLU A 51 4.69 10.50 -5.59
N ASP A 52 4.21 10.84 -4.39
CA ASP A 52 3.53 9.84 -3.56
C ASP A 52 2.18 9.56 -4.18
N LYS A 53 2.03 8.39 -4.74
CA LYS A 53 0.84 8.05 -5.50
C LYS A 53 -0.30 7.48 -4.66
N TRP A 54 -0.04 7.16 -3.42
CA TRP A 54 -1.01 6.44 -2.59
C TRP A 54 -1.23 7.08 -1.24
N PHE A 55 -2.49 7.06 -0.83
CA PHE A 55 -2.91 7.39 0.52
C PHE A 55 -3.58 6.13 1.05
N PHE A 56 -3.08 5.58 2.16
CA PHE A 56 -3.77 4.43 2.75
C PHE A 56 -3.87 4.58 4.25
N TYR A 57 -4.90 3.98 4.80
CA TYR A 57 -5.14 4.00 6.23
C TYR A 57 -5.90 2.74 6.60
N VAL A 58 -5.92 2.41 7.90
CA VAL A 58 -6.61 1.22 8.39
C VAL A 58 -7.67 1.65 9.39
N GLU A 59 -8.88 1.10 9.22
CA GLU A 59 -9.95 1.26 10.19
C GLU A 59 -10.38 -0.13 10.60
N GLY A 60 -10.28 -0.44 11.90
CA GLY A 60 -10.57 -1.80 12.37
C GLY A 60 -9.60 -2.77 11.74
N GLU A 61 -10.14 -3.74 11.03
CA GLU A 61 -9.30 -4.74 10.37
C GLU A 61 -9.29 -4.55 8.84
N THR A 62 -9.58 -3.35 8.39
CA THR A 62 -9.66 -3.09 6.95
C THR A 62 -8.70 -1.98 6.54
N LEU A 63 -7.91 -2.25 5.52
CA LEU A 63 -7.03 -1.25 4.92
C LEU A 63 -7.69 -0.69 3.68
N PHE A 64 -7.69 0.65 3.56
CA PHE A 64 -8.24 1.34 2.40
C PHE A 64 -7.09 2.02 1.67
N ALA A 65 -6.89 1.69 0.40
CA ALA A 65 -5.81 2.27 -0.40
C ALA A 65 -6.40 3.11 -1.51
N HIS A 66 -6.09 4.40 -1.48
CA HIS A 66 -6.63 5.38 -2.43
C HIS A 66 -5.51 5.99 -3.25
N ARG A 67 -5.83 6.36 -4.48
CA ARG A 67 -4.87 7.14 -5.28
C ARG A 67 -4.82 8.55 -4.71
N SER A 68 -3.61 9.06 -4.58
CA SER A 68 -3.45 10.35 -3.91
C SER A 68 -4.02 11.51 -4.72
N TRP A 69 -3.92 11.44 -6.04
CA TRP A 69 -4.36 12.55 -6.87
C TRP A 69 -5.87 12.63 -7.02
N THR A 70 -6.55 11.51 -7.10
CA THR A 70 -7.99 11.49 -7.34
C THR A 70 -8.80 11.16 -6.09
N GLY A 71 -8.19 10.46 -5.15
CA GLY A 71 -8.92 9.96 -3.99
C GLY A 71 -9.68 8.67 -4.24
N TYR A 72 -9.60 8.12 -5.45
CA TYR A 72 -10.36 6.89 -5.76
C TYR A 72 -9.81 5.72 -4.97
N CYS A 73 -10.73 4.94 -4.39
CA CYS A 73 -10.33 3.73 -3.65
C CYS A 73 -10.05 2.63 -4.66
N ILE A 74 -8.84 2.13 -4.69
CA ILE A 74 -8.45 1.10 -5.63
C ILE A 74 -8.49 -0.27 -4.99
N TYR A 75 -7.97 -0.39 -3.76
CA TYR A 75 -7.96 -1.65 -3.03
C TYR A 75 -8.52 -1.48 -1.64
N ARG A 76 -9.27 -2.48 -1.19
CA ARG A 76 -9.75 -2.53 0.17
C ARG A 76 -9.44 -3.93 0.67
N ILE A 77 -8.66 -4.04 1.73
CA ILE A 77 -8.21 -5.33 2.24
C ILE A 77 -8.82 -5.57 3.60
N ASP A 78 -9.62 -6.62 3.71
CA ASP A 78 -10.12 -7.06 5.01
C ASP A 78 -9.15 -8.12 5.52
N PHE A 79 -8.42 -7.81 6.57
CA PHE A 79 -7.41 -8.73 7.11
C PHE A 79 -8.08 -9.85 7.89
N LYS A 80 -7.61 -11.07 7.69
CA LYS A 80 -8.14 -12.24 8.35
C LYS A 80 -7.02 -12.96 9.09
N GLU A 81 -7.40 -13.64 10.17
CA GLU A 81 -6.39 -14.32 11.01
C GLU A 81 -5.76 -15.51 10.33
N ASP A 82 -6.44 -16.09 9.38
CA ASP A 82 -5.92 -17.28 8.68
C ASP A 82 -5.06 -16.91 7.47
N ASP A 83 -4.71 -15.64 7.33
CA ASP A 83 -3.86 -15.15 6.23
C ASP A 83 -4.49 -15.26 4.86
N HIS A 84 -5.79 -15.53 4.79
CA HIS A 84 -6.54 -15.49 3.54
C HIS A 84 -7.39 -14.22 3.56
N HIS A 85 -6.76 -13.12 3.20
CA HIS A 85 -7.39 -11.81 3.31
C HIS A 85 -8.32 -11.58 2.13
N ILE A 86 -9.38 -10.84 2.36
CA ILE A 86 -10.36 -10.57 1.31
C ILE A 86 -10.07 -9.19 0.72
N VAL A 87 -9.83 -9.14 -0.58
CA VAL A 87 -9.51 -7.88 -1.24
C VAL A 87 -10.61 -7.52 -2.21
N ARG A 88 -11.07 -6.28 -2.13
CA ARG A 88 -11.95 -5.73 -3.14
C ARG A 88 -11.14 -4.77 -3.98
N VAL A 89 -11.26 -4.90 -5.31
CA VAL A 89 -10.49 -4.06 -6.22
C VAL A 89 -11.45 -3.33 -7.14
N ASN A 90 -11.18 -2.06 -7.35
CA ASN A 90 -12.00 -1.16 -8.15
C ASN A 90 -12.09 -1.63 -9.58
N ARG A 91 -13.31 -1.63 -10.13
CA ARG A 91 -13.53 -1.98 -11.54
C ARG A 91 -14.35 -0.94 -12.27
N ASP A 92 -14.44 0.25 -11.71
CA ASP A 92 -15.08 1.35 -12.41
C ASP A 92 -14.09 1.86 -13.46
N PRO A 93 -14.39 1.75 -14.74
CA PRO A 93 -13.44 2.10 -15.79
C PRO A 93 -13.07 3.59 -15.80
N GLU A 94 -13.88 4.43 -15.19
CA GLU A 94 -13.54 5.83 -15.10
C GLU A 94 -12.58 6.12 -13.97
N GLN A 95 -12.39 5.17 -13.07
CA GLN A 95 -11.52 5.37 -11.92
C GLN A 95 -10.25 4.52 -12.01
N TYR A 96 -10.34 3.33 -12.58
CA TYR A 96 -9.21 2.42 -12.57
C TYR A 96 -9.26 1.56 -13.83
N GLY A 97 -8.18 1.54 -14.57
CA GLY A 97 -8.17 0.90 -15.87
C GLY A 97 -7.86 -0.59 -15.89
N CYS A 98 -7.34 -1.12 -14.80
CA CYS A 98 -7.00 -2.54 -14.77
C CYS A 98 -8.25 -3.40 -14.64
N THR A 99 -8.28 -4.50 -15.38
CA THR A 99 -9.43 -5.41 -15.33
C THR A 99 -8.98 -6.86 -15.10
N ASP A 100 -7.70 -7.07 -14.81
CA ASP A 100 -7.15 -8.41 -14.69
C ASP A 100 -6.73 -8.66 -13.24
N ILE A 101 -7.41 -9.62 -12.59
CA ILE A 101 -7.13 -9.93 -11.20
C ILE A 101 -5.69 -10.41 -11.01
N LYS A 102 -5.13 -11.11 -11.98
CA LYS A 102 -3.75 -11.57 -11.87
C LYS A 102 -2.79 -10.40 -11.78
N GLU A 103 -3.04 -9.36 -12.56
CA GLU A 103 -2.23 -8.17 -12.49
C GLU A 103 -2.42 -7.47 -11.16
N ASP A 104 -3.65 -7.44 -10.67
CA ASP A 104 -3.92 -6.80 -9.39
C ASP A 104 -3.18 -7.50 -8.26
N ILE A 105 -3.14 -8.83 -8.29
CA ILE A 105 -2.45 -9.57 -7.25
C ILE A 105 -0.96 -9.22 -7.25
N VAL A 106 -0.35 -9.17 -8.44
CA VAL A 106 1.06 -8.83 -8.55
C VAL A 106 1.29 -7.40 -8.07
N ASN A 107 0.47 -6.47 -8.52
CA ASN A 107 0.63 -5.07 -8.16
C ASN A 107 0.43 -4.84 -6.68
N LEU A 108 -0.60 -5.45 -6.11
CA LEU A 108 -0.89 -5.27 -4.70
C LEU A 108 0.23 -5.84 -3.84
N ASN A 109 0.76 -7.00 -4.21
CA ASN A 109 1.87 -7.59 -3.45
C ASN A 109 3.10 -6.68 -3.50
N LYS A 110 3.37 -6.05 -4.64
CA LYS A 110 4.47 -5.12 -4.73
C LYS A 110 4.26 -3.91 -3.83
N LEU A 111 3.04 -3.40 -3.80
CA LEU A 111 2.72 -2.27 -2.93
C LEU A 111 2.87 -2.66 -1.47
N LEU A 112 2.37 -3.84 -1.10
CA LEU A 112 2.48 -4.29 0.28
C LEU A 112 3.93 -4.52 0.67
N ASP A 113 4.75 -5.03 -0.23
CA ASP A 113 6.17 -5.16 0.02
C ASP A 113 6.80 -3.81 0.32
N TYR A 114 6.44 -2.81 -0.46
CA TYR A 114 6.98 -1.48 -0.29
C TYR A 114 6.48 -0.85 1.02
N TRP A 115 5.20 -0.99 1.30
CA TRP A 115 4.58 -0.35 2.46
C TRP A 115 5.00 -0.99 3.79
N THR A 116 5.49 -2.23 3.75
CA THR A 116 5.89 -2.92 4.98
C THR A 116 7.40 -2.98 5.15
N ARG A 117 8.15 -2.20 4.37
CA ARG A 117 9.59 -2.16 4.52
C ARG A 117 9.96 -1.34 5.74
N ASP A 118 10.89 -1.88 6.51
CA ASP A 118 11.48 -1.14 7.60
C ASP A 118 12.33 -0.02 6.99
N PRO A 119 12.33 1.17 7.54
CA PRO A 119 13.17 2.24 7.01
C PRO A 119 14.63 1.86 6.86
N TYR A 120 15.16 1.05 7.79
CA TYR A 120 16.52 0.59 7.67
C TYR A 120 16.68 -0.33 6.49
N ASP A 121 15.79 -1.30 6.33
CA ASP A 121 15.86 -2.24 5.23
C ASP A 121 15.75 -1.50 3.90
N HIS A 122 14.88 -0.51 3.85
CA HIS A 122 14.71 0.27 2.66
C HIS A 122 15.98 1.02 2.31
N TYR A 123 16.63 1.58 3.32
CA TYR A 123 17.87 2.31 3.12
C TYR A 123 18.96 1.38 2.58
N GLU A 124 19.06 0.19 3.14
CA GLU A 124 20.06 -0.76 2.69
C GLU A 124 19.81 -1.20 1.27
N GLU A 125 18.56 -1.42 0.92
CA GLU A 125 18.24 -1.79 -0.45
C GLU A 125 18.59 -0.68 -1.41
N TRP A 126 18.34 0.55 -1.01
CA TRP A 126 18.67 1.69 -1.84
C TRP A 126 20.16 1.75 -2.10
N LEU A 127 20.98 1.50 -1.07
CA LEU A 127 22.41 1.47 -1.25
C LEU A 127 22.85 0.35 -2.18
N ASP A 128 22.21 -0.82 -2.06
CA ASP A 128 22.53 -1.95 -2.92
C ASP A 128 22.21 -1.61 -4.37
N GLU A 129 21.09 -0.98 -4.59
CA GLU A 129 20.70 -0.61 -5.95
C GLU A 129 21.68 0.36 -6.57
N ILE A 130 22.18 1.31 -5.78
CA ILE A 130 23.14 2.25 -6.27
C ILE A 130 24.43 1.53 -6.64
N GLN A 131 24.87 0.61 -5.78
CA GLN A 131 26.08 -0.12 -6.04
C GLN A 131 25.95 -0.99 -7.30
N ASP A 132 24.81 -1.63 -7.47
CA ASP A 132 24.57 -2.43 -8.66
C ASP A 132 24.58 -1.54 -9.90
N GLY A 133 24.00 -0.38 -9.83
CA GLY A 133 24.00 0.54 -10.94
C GLY A 133 25.40 0.96 -11.33
N LEU A 134 26.23 1.23 -10.33
CA LEU A 134 27.60 1.61 -10.59
C LEU A 134 28.38 0.46 -11.20
N LYS A 135 28.14 -0.76 -10.72
CA LYS A 135 28.81 -1.90 -11.29
C LYS A 135 28.41 -2.11 -12.73
N LYS A 136 27.15 -1.98 -13.03
CA LYS A 136 26.69 -2.16 -14.40
C LYS A 136 27.26 -1.11 -15.32
N ALA A 137 27.30 0.13 -14.84
CA ALA A 137 27.86 1.19 -15.63
C ALA A 137 29.35 0.95 -15.88
N GLY A 138 30.03 0.44 -14.88
CA GLY A 138 31.44 0.15 -15.04
C GLY A 138 31.75 -0.94 -16.04
N LYS A 139 30.80 -1.84 -16.26
CA LYS A 139 31.04 -2.90 -17.21
C LYS A 139 30.85 -2.45 -18.64
N GLU A 140 30.14 -1.41 -18.82
CA GLU A 140 29.90 -0.90 -20.14
C GLU A 140 30.87 0.18 -20.49
#